data_54582d9c25d8d0b253dbaeb1561175a2
#
_entry.id   54582d9c25d8d0b253dbaeb1561175a2
#
_cell.length_a   1.000
_cell.length_b   1.000
_cell.length_c   1.000
_cell.angle_alpha   90.00
_cell.angle_beta   90.00
_cell.angle_gamma   90.00
#
_symmetry.space_group_name_H-M   'P 1'
#
loop_
_entity.id
_entity.type
_entity.pdbx_description
1 polymer ?
#
loop_
_entity_poly.entity_id
_entity_poly.type
_entity_poly.pdbx_seq_one_letter_code
_entity_poly.pdbx_strand_id
1 'polypeptide(L)'
;MKYLLFCILGMLVSCTKEKSQSEVVDIGVEIFISNNNGENLLLGSTPNSINPDSIELIYLINGEKFTVYNSNMDCPRGVCYLNDSGSERLGITPNQTESEEYPITYIRWENGDLDTLKCHFVRKDNGTNSSIVCDKVWFNDLLMFPDNAVSGYGRAFKIVK
;
A
#
# COMPACT_ATOMS: atom_id res chain seq x y z
N MET A 1 43.87 -59.50 23.47
CA MET A 1 44.02 -58.34 22.58
C MET A 1 42.67 -58.04 21.99
N LYS A 2 41.99 -56.99 22.45
CA LYS A 2 40.64 -56.59 21.98
C LYS A 2 40.82 -55.46 20.98
N TYR A 3 40.38 -55.66 19.74
CA TYR A 3 40.35 -54.62 18.74
C TYR A 3 39.07 -53.81 18.89
N LEU A 4 39.22 -52.52 19.28
CA LEU A 4 38.11 -51.58 19.36
C LEU A 4 37.92 -50.95 17.99
N LEU A 5 36.83 -51.36 17.30
CA LEU A 5 36.45 -50.81 16.01
C LEU A 5 35.67 -49.50 16.22
N PHE A 6 36.32 -48.38 15.92
CA PHE A 6 35.74 -47.06 16.05
C PHE A 6 34.95 -46.70 14.78
N CYS A 7 33.62 -46.91 14.81
CA CYS A 7 32.74 -46.46 13.73
C CYS A 7 32.58 -44.94 13.81
N ILE A 8 33.28 -44.17 12.96
CA ILE A 8 33.03 -42.74 12.75
C ILE A 8 31.81 -42.63 11.82
N LEU A 9 30.65 -42.34 12.42
CA LEU A 9 29.41 -42.02 11.69
C LEU A 9 29.50 -40.55 11.25
N GLY A 10 29.91 -40.31 10.00
CA GLY A 10 29.91 -39.00 9.40
C GLY A 10 28.49 -38.47 9.22
N MET A 11 28.09 -37.50 10.04
CA MET A 11 26.88 -36.70 9.80
C MET A 11 27.11 -35.81 8.60
N LEU A 12 26.55 -36.18 7.45
CA LEU A 12 26.41 -35.28 6.30
C LEU A 12 25.33 -34.29 6.66
N VAL A 13 25.73 -33.11 7.15
CA VAL A 13 24.86 -31.95 7.25
C VAL A 13 24.59 -31.46 5.82
N SER A 14 23.51 -31.93 5.23
CA SER A 14 22.99 -31.38 3.96
C SER A 14 22.44 -29.99 4.26
N CYS A 15 23.24 -28.95 4.04
CA CYS A 15 22.73 -27.58 3.90
C CYS A 15 21.88 -27.51 2.64
N THR A 16 20.59 -27.69 2.74
CA THR A 16 19.65 -27.28 1.71
C THR A 16 19.69 -25.76 1.66
N LYS A 17 20.23 -25.18 0.60
CA LYS A 17 20.05 -23.75 0.30
C LYS A 17 18.55 -23.55 0.09
N GLU A 18 17.87 -22.96 1.07
CA GLU A 18 16.57 -22.37 0.83
C GLU A 18 16.72 -21.36 -0.29
N LYS A 19 16.00 -21.57 -1.40
CA LYS A 19 15.89 -20.55 -2.43
C LYS A 19 15.15 -19.39 -1.79
N SER A 20 15.84 -18.29 -1.52
CA SER A 20 15.20 -17.04 -1.09
C SER A 20 14.25 -16.61 -2.20
N GLN A 21 12.96 -16.74 -1.95
CA GLN A 21 11.93 -16.19 -2.82
C GLN A 21 11.97 -14.67 -2.63
N SER A 22 12.16 -13.91 -3.71
CA SER A 22 12.06 -12.46 -3.65
C SER A 22 10.63 -12.05 -4.02
N GLU A 23 10.06 -11.17 -3.20
CA GLU A 23 8.75 -10.59 -3.44
C GLU A 23 8.90 -9.08 -3.68
N VAL A 24 8.27 -8.57 -4.74
CA VAL A 24 8.17 -7.15 -5.02
C VAL A 24 6.73 -6.72 -4.83
N VAL A 25 6.49 -5.87 -3.83
CA VAL A 25 5.19 -5.29 -3.54
C VAL A 25 5.25 -3.79 -3.82
N ASP A 26 4.63 -3.36 -4.92
CA ASP A 26 4.59 -1.97 -5.38
C ASP A 26 3.13 -1.54 -5.61
N ILE A 27 2.43 -1.24 -4.52
CA ILE A 27 0.98 -1.01 -4.49
C ILE A 27 0.58 0.38 -3.99
N GLY A 28 1.49 1.11 -3.34
CA GLY A 28 1.21 2.40 -2.72
C GLY A 28 0.64 3.43 -3.71
N VAL A 29 -0.31 4.21 -3.25
CA VAL A 29 -0.94 5.32 -3.98
C VAL A 29 -0.70 6.60 -3.21
N GLU A 30 -0.36 7.70 -3.89
CA GLU A 30 -0.12 8.99 -3.25
C GLU A 30 -1.18 10.01 -3.66
N ILE A 31 -1.67 10.80 -2.70
CA ILE A 31 -2.74 11.78 -2.95
C ILE A 31 -2.32 13.15 -2.44
N PHE A 32 -2.24 14.12 -3.35
CA PHE A 32 -2.13 15.52 -3.03
C PHE A 32 -3.53 16.12 -2.86
N ILE A 33 -3.74 16.90 -1.80
CA ILE A 33 -5.06 17.43 -1.46
C ILE A 33 -4.99 18.95 -1.39
N SER A 34 -5.83 19.62 -2.15
CA SER A 34 -5.93 21.07 -2.12
C SER A 34 -7.38 21.53 -1.94
N ASN A 35 -7.56 22.78 -1.51
CA ASN A 35 -8.85 23.45 -1.58
C ASN A 35 -9.06 24.07 -2.99
N ASN A 36 -10.20 24.70 -3.20
CA ASN A 36 -10.54 25.37 -4.46
C ASN A 36 -9.59 26.52 -4.85
N ASN A 37 -8.83 27.08 -3.90
CA ASN A 37 -7.81 28.10 -4.13
C ASN A 37 -6.45 27.51 -4.49
N GLY A 38 -6.31 26.16 -4.50
CA GLY A 38 -5.06 25.46 -4.75
C GLY A 38 -4.12 25.37 -3.54
N GLU A 39 -4.59 25.75 -2.34
CA GLU A 39 -3.81 25.66 -1.11
C GLU A 39 -3.81 24.20 -0.58
N ASN A 40 -2.65 23.73 -0.15
CA ASN A 40 -2.49 22.35 0.35
C ASN A 40 -3.22 22.17 1.70
N LEU A 41 -4.21 21.30 1.73
CA LEU A 41 -5.01 21.01 2.93
C LEU A 41 -4.30 20.11 3.96
N LEU A 42 -3.11 19.59 3.67
CA LEU A 42 -2.32 18.84 4.64
C LEU A 42 -1.38 19.75 5.46
N LEU A 43 -1.31 21.04 5.13
CA LEU A 43 -0.60 22.02 5.94
C LEU A 43 -1.49 22.55 7.06
N GLY A 44 -1.08 22.38 8.31
CA GLY A 44 -1.84 22.86 9.48
C GLY A 44 -2.05 24.39 9.50
N SER A 45 -1.33 25.16 8.68
CA SER A 45 -1.54 26.61 8.48
C SER A 45 -2.65 26.94 7.49
N THR A 46 -3.10 25.97 6.68
CA THR A 46 -4.19 26.16 5.73
C THR A 46 -5.54 26.14 6.45
N PRO A 47 -6.45 27.09 6.21
CA PRO A 47 -7.80 27.03 6.77
C PRO A 47 -8.51 25.73 6.37
N ASN A 48 -9.18 25.09 7.31
CA ASN A 48 -9.84 23.80 7.15
C ASN A 48 -8.86 22.69 6.73
N SER A 49 -7.60 22.75 7.19
CA SER A 49 -6.63 21.69 6.98
C SER A 49 -7.16 20.34 7.49
N ILE A 50 -6.81 19.28 6.79
CA ILE A 50 -7.18 17.91 7.13
C ILE A 50 -6.09 17.32 8.04
N ASN A 51 -6.50 16.78 9.19
CA ASN A 51 -5.60 16.02 10.02
C ASN A 51 -5.44 14.59 9.45
N PRO A 52 -4.24 14.19 8.97
CA PRO A 52 -4.02 12.83 8.45
C PRO A 52 -4.37 11.74 9.46
N ASP A 53 -4.25 12.05 10.75
CA ASP A 53 -4.56 11.11 11.84
C ASP A 53 -6.06 10.85 12.03
N SER A 54 -6.93 11.67 11.50
CA SER A 54 -8.38 11.47 11.51
C SER A 54 -8.90 10.63 10.33
N ILE A 55 -8.05 10.34 9.35
CA ILE A 55 -8.44 9.59 8.15
C ILE A 55 -8.45 8.09 8.46
N GLU A 56 -9.52 7.41 8.04
CA GLU A 56 -9.65 5.96 8.15
C GLU A 56 -9.78 5.32 6.77
N LEU A 57 -9.07 4.20 6.57
CA LEU A 57 -9.31 3.34 5.42
C LEU A 57 -10.26 2.21 5.80
N ILE A 58 -11.13 1.85 4.86
CA ILE A 58 -12.07 0.75 4.97
C ILE A 58 -11.95 -0.10 3.72
N TYR A 59 -11.52 -1.35 3.85
CA TYR A 59 -11.48 -2.29 2.74
C TYR A 59 -12.84 -2.95 2.54
N LEU A 60 -13.27 -3.05 1.28
CA LEU A 60 -14.40 -3.89 0.90
C LEU A 60 -13.87 -5.25 0.45
N ILE A 61 -14.21 -6.31 1.16
CA ILE A 61 -13.74 -7.66 0.89
C ILE A 61 -14.96 -8.60 0.90
N ASN A 62 -15.27 -9.25 -0.20
CA ASN A 62 -16.43 -10.13 -0.34
C ASN A 62 -17.76 -9.47 0.10
N GLY A 63 -17.92 -8.17 -0.15
CA GLY A 63 -19.09 -7.38 0.22
C GLY A 63 -19.12 -6.88 1.67
N GLU A 64 -18.16 -7.24 2.49
CA GLU A 64 -18.04 -6.78 3.88
C GLU A 64 -17.01 -5.67 4.03
N LYS A 65 -17.24 -4.76 4.99
CA LYS A 65 -16.37 -3.60 5.26
C LYS A 65 -15.49 -3.85 6.48
N PHE A 66 -14.17 -3.68 6.29
CA PHE A 66 -13.16 -3.85 7.34
C PHE A 66 -12.36 -2.55 7.51
N THR A 67 -12.41 -1.95 8.69
CA THR A 67 -11.54 -0.81 9.02
C THR A 67 -10.09 -1.29 9.12
N VAL A 68 -9.18 -0.57 8.45
CA VAL A 68 -7.77 -0.94 8.37
C VAL A 68 -7.05 -0.57 9.66
N TYR A 69 -6.47 -1.56 10.31
CA TYR A 69 -5.55 -1.36 11.43
C TYR A 69 -4.57 -2.54 11.54
N ASN A 70 -3.28 -2.25 11.44
CA ASN A 70 -2.22 -3.23 11.68
C ASN A 70 -1.06 -2.56 12.42
N SER A 71 -0.92 -2.87 13.72
CA SER A 71 0.09 -2.28 14.61
C SER A 71 1.54 -2.58 14.22
N ASN A 72 1.77 -3.55 13.34
CA ASN A 72 3.11 -3.94 12.89
C ASN A 72 3.59 -3.15 11.66
N MET A 73 2.77 -2.25 11.13
CA MET A 73 3.12 -1.40 9.99
C MET A 73 3.54 -0.01 10.45
N ASP A 74 4.45 0.63 9.72
CA ASP A 74 4.87 2.03 9.96
C ASP A 74 3.67 2.99 9.93
N CYS A 75 2.68 2.68 9.10
CA CYS A 75 1.40 3.39 9.05
C CYS A 75 0.26 2.43 9.41
N PRO A 76 -0.07 2.26 10.69
CA PRO A 76 -0.99 1.22 11.16
C PRO A 76 -2.39 1.27 10.55
N ARG A 77 -2.85 2.45 10.14
CA ARG A 77 -4.17 2.65 9.50
C ARG A 77 -4.12 2.61 7.99
N GLY A 78 -2.97 2.28 7.40
CA GLY A 78 -2.75 2.28 5.94
C GLY A 78 -2.65 3.67 5.33
N VAL A 79 -2.68 4.74 6.15
CA VAL A 79 -2.50 6.14 5.75
C VAL A 79 -1.20 6.65 6.33
N CYS A 80 -0.30 7.13 5.48
CA CYS A 80 0.95 7.80 5.85
C CYS A 80 0.89 9.28 5.49
N TYR A 81 1.35 10.14 6.37
CA TYR A 81 1.69 11.51 6.00
C TYR A 81 3.11 11.53 5.42
N LEU A 82 3.24 11.97 4.18
CA LEU A 82 4.50 12.07 3.45
C LEU A 82 4.85 13.55 3.24
N ASN A 83 6.07 13.93 3.59
CA ASN A 83 6.60 15.27 3.38
C ASN A 83 8.04 15.19 2.88
N ASP A 84 8.20 15.31 1.56
CA ASP A 84 9.52 15.36 0.94
C ASP A 84 9.77 16.80 0.45
N SER A 85 10.57 17.56 1.20
CA SER A 85 11.01 18.90 0.81
C SER A 85 9.87 19.90 0.54
N GLY A 86 8.78 19.84 1.31
CA GLY A 86 7.62 20.75 1.16
C GLY A 86 6.56 20.25 0.17
N SER A 87 6.55 18.97 -0.12
CA SER A 87 5.51 18.30 -0.93
C SER A 87 4.68 17.37 -0.07
N GLU A 88 3.81 17.94 0.76
CA GLU A 88 2.93 17.19 1.65
C GLU A 88 1.85 16.47 0.86
N ARG A 89 1.73 15.18 1.12
CA ARG A 89 0.76 14.28 0.50
C ARG A 89 0.42 13.11 1.41
N LEU A 90 -0.64 12.42 1.12
CA LEU A 90 -0.98 11.15 1.78
C LEU A 90 -0.43 9.98 0.97
N GLY A 91 0.24 9.05 1.65
CA GLY A 91 0.48 7.71 1.16
C GLY A 91 -0.65 6.80 1.60
N ILE A 92 -1.27 6.10 0.67
CA ILE A 92 -2.38 5.19 0.91
C ILE A 92 -1.95 3.78 0.55
N THR A 93 -2.18 2.82 1.46
CA THR A 93 -2.08 1.39 1.17
C THR A 93 -3.47 0.91 0.75
N PRO A 94 -3.73 0.64 -0.53
CA PRO A 94 -5.04 0.22 -0.99
C PRO A 94 -5.32 -1.24 -0.64
N ASN A 95 -6.61 -1.61 -0.65
CA ASN A 95 -7.04 -2.99 -0.62
C ASN A 95 -6.44 -3.75 -1.80
N GLN A 96 -5.77 -4.85 -1.52
CA GLN A 96 -5.12 -5.70 -2.53
C GLN A 96 -5.64 -7.14 -2.53
N THR A 97 -6.89 -7.34 -2.07
CA THR A 97 -7.48 -8.68 -2.04
C THR A 97 -7.44 -9.34 -3.42
N GLU A 98 -7.12 -10.62 -3.47
CA GLU A 98 -7.01 -11.39 -4.72
C GLU A 98 -8.37 -11.87 -5.23
N SER A 99 -9.38 -11.87 -4.37
CA SER A 99 -10.73 -12.33 -4.76
C SER A 99 -11.46 -11.37 -5.71
N GLU A 100 -10.93 -10.16 -5.90
CA GLU A 100 -11.54 -9.12 -6.71
C GLU A 100 -10.55 -8.56 -7.74
N GLU A 101 -11.00 -8.41 -8.99
CA GLU A 101 -10.20 -7.81 -10.07
C GLU A 101 -9.92 -6.32 -9.81
N TYR A 102 -10.90 -5.63 -9.20
CA TYR A 102 -10.85 -4.21 -8.87
C TYR A 102 -11.18 -3.97 -7.40
N PRO A 103 -10.27 -4.32 -6.47
CA PRO A 103 -10.53 -4.14 -5.04
C PRO A 103 -10.77 -2.67 -4.69
N ILE A 104 -11.72 -2.47 -3.76
CA ILE A 104 -12.17 -1.16 -3.33
C ILE A 104 -11.64 -0.84 -1.94
N THR A 105 -11.12 0.38 -1.78
CA THR A 105 -10.81 1.02 -0.52
C THR A 105 -11.68 2.25 -0.38
N TYR A 106 -12.43 2.38 0.73
CA TYR A 106 -13.06 3.64 1.06
C TYR A 106 -12.11 4.47 1.94
N ILE A 107 -12.05 5.77 1.66
CA ILE A 107 -11.33 6.76 2.45
C ILE A 107 -12.38 7.56 3.21
N ARG A 108 -12.43 7.39 4.53
CA ARG A 108 -13.30 8.18 5.41
C ARG A 108 -12.53 9.37 5.93
N TRP A 109 -13.01 10.56 5.61
CA TRP A 109 -12.45 11.81 6.06
C TRP A 109 -12.98 12.22 7.44
N GLU A 110 -12.31 13.17 8.10
CA GLU A 110 -12.67 13.67 9.45
C GLU A 110 -14.13 14.15 9.55
N ASN A 111 -14.66 14.77 8.51
CA ASN A 111 -16.04 15.24 8.43
C ASN A 111 -17.06 14.12 8.18
N GLY A 112 -16.62 12.86 8.08
CA GLY A 112 -17.45 11.70 7.79
C GLY A 112 -17.72 11.45 6.30
N ASP A 113 -17.23 12.34 5.41
CA ASP A 113 -17.29 12.14 3.95
C ASP A 113 -16.55 10.87 3.54
N LEU A 114 -17.01 10.20 2.50
CA LEU A 114 -16.52 8.89 2.08
C LEU A 114 -16.20 8.90 0.59
N ASP A 115 -14.92 8.84 0.25
CA ASP A 115 -14.46 8.66 -1.12
C ASP A 115 -14.09 7.21 -1.41
N THR A 116 -14.09 6.87 -2.69
CA THR A 116 -13.78 5.52 -3.18
C THR A 116 -12.47 5.53 -3.96
N LEU A 117 -11.55 4.68 -3.54
CA LEU A 117 -10.33 4.35 -4.26
C LEU A 117 -10.45 2.92 -4.78
N LYS A 118 -10.42 2.75 -6.10
CA LYS A 118 -10.47 1.47 -6.77
C LYS A 118 -9.17 1.24 -7.52
N CYS A 119 -8.57 0.07 -7.35
CA CYS A 119 -7.26 -0.25 -7.93
C CYS A 119 -7.35 -1.49 -8.82
N HIS A 120 -6.47 -1.57 -9.80
CA HIS A 120 -6.17 -2.80 -10.53
C HIS A 120 -4.71 -3.19 -10.27
N PHE A 121 -4.46 -4.49 -10.12
CA PHE A 121 -3.14 -5.02 -9.80
C PHE A 121 -2.69 -6.06 -10.82
N VAL A 122 -1.48 -5.90 -11.31
CA VAL A 122 -0.77 -6.93 -12.08
C VAL A 122 0.01 -7.79 -11.10
N ARG A 123 -0.34 -9.09 -11.05
CA ARG A 123 0.35 -10.09 -10.23
C ARG A 123 1.14 -11.02 -11.12
N LYS A 124 2.37 -11.32 -10.75
CA LYS A 124 3.23 -12.29 -11.44
C LYS A 124 3.87 -13.19 -10.40
N ASP A 125 3.86 -14.48 -10.67
CA ASP A 125 4.57 -15.51 -9.90
C ASP A 125 5.20 -16.49 -10.89
N ASN A 126 6.51 -16.69 -10.77
CA ASN A 126 7.26 -17.67 -11.56
C ASN A 126 7.88 -18.77 -10.70
N GLY A 127 7.38 -18.92 -9.45
CA GLY A 127 7.85 -19.91 -8.48
C GLY A 127 9.19 -19.61 -7.81
N THR A 128 9.91 -18.56 -8.27
CA THR A 128 11.14 -18.06 -7.66
C THR A 128 10.99 -16.62 -7.19
N ASN A 129 10.28 -15.81 -7.97
CA ASN A 129 10.00 -14.42 -7.68
C ASN A 129 8.51 -14.17 -7.86
N SER A 130 7.93 -13.41 -6.93
CA SER A 130 6.57 -12.90 -7.04
C SER A 130 6.56 -11.38 -7.11
N SER A 131 5.56 -10.81 -7.75
CA SER A 131 5.35 -9.37 -7.74
C SER A 131 3.87 -9.02 -7.77
N ILE A 132 3.52 -7.96 -7.07
CA ILE A 132 2.23 -7.28 -7.16
C ILE A 132 2.49 -5.80 -7.42
N VAL A 133 1.93 -5.28 -8.50
CA VAL A 133 2.10 -3.88 -8.92
C VAL A 133 0.73 -3.29 -9.21
N CYS A 134 0.40 -2.16 -8.58
CA CYS A 134 -0.79 -1.38 -8.91
C CYS A 134 -0.53 -0.61 -10.21
N ASP A 135 -1.25 -0.93 -11.28
CA ASP A 135 -1.05 -0.32 -12.59
C ASP A 135 -2.17 0.67 -12.99
N LYS A 136 -3.33 0.64 -12.30
CA LYS A 136 -4.41 1.61 -12.51
C LYS A 136 -5.09 1.97 -11.20
N VAL A 137 -5.47 3.25 -11.08
CA VAL A 137 -6.17 3.79 -9.91
C VAL A 137 -7.32 4.68 -10.37
N TRP A 138 -8.50 4.44 -9.82
CA TRP A 138 -9.66 5.32 -9.94
C TRP A 138 -9.98 5.94 -8.59
N PHE A 139 -10.34 7.22 -8.61
CA PHE A 139 -10.86 7.93 -7.45
C PHE A 139 -12.26 8.44 -7.79
N ASN A 140 -13.27 8.00 -7.02
CA ASN A 140 -14.69 8.29 -7.31
C ASN A 140 -15.05 8.02 -8.79
N ASP A 141 -14.65 6.83 -9.28
CA ASP A 141 -14.84 6.34 -10.65
C ASP A 141 -14.08 7.09 -11.77
N LEU A 142 -13.34 8.16 -11.43
CA LEU A 142 -12.46 8.84 -12.39
C LEU A 142 -11.09 8.16 -12.43
N LEU A 143 -10.59 7.80 -13.61
CA LEU A 143 -9.26 7.22 -13.79
C LEU A 143 -8.19 8.30 -13.49
N MET A 144 -7.45 8.09 -12.39
CA MET A 144 -6.44 9.03 -11.91
C MET A 144 -5.03 8.62 -12.30
N PHE A 145 -4.74 7.33 -12.32
CA PHE A 145 -3.45 6.81 -12.76
C PHE A 145 -3.69 5.73 -13.82
N PRO A 146 -2.97 5.79 -14.96
CA PRO A 146 -1.88 6.71 -15.29
C PRO A 146 -2.28 8.09 -15.83
N ASP A 147 -3.54 8.34 -16.20
CA ASP A 147 -3.97 9.46 -17.05
C ASP A 147 -3.81 10.85 -16.41
N ASN A 148 -4.03 10.96 -15.08
CA ASN A 148 -3.96 12.20 -14.32
C ASN A 148 -2.83 12.19 -13.28
N ALA A 149 -1.76 11.44 -13.55
CA ALA A 149 -0.64 11.30 -12.64
C ALA A 149 0.16 12.60 -12.50
N VAL A 150 0.65 12.87 -11.28
CA VAL A 150 1.56 13.99 -11.00
C VAL A 150 2.96 13.63 -11.48
N SER A 151 3.51 14.44 -12.39
CA SER A 151 4.85 14.20 -12.92
C SER A 151 5.92 14.22 -11.82
N GLY A 152 6.88 13.31 -11.90
CA GLY A 152 7.97 13.19 -10.93
C GLY A 152 7.63 12.35 -9.71
N TYR A 153 6.38 11.89 -9.58
CA TYR A 153 5.93 10.96 -8.55
C TYR A 153 5.46 9.65 -9.20
N GLY A 154 5.41 8.59 -8.44
CA GLY A 154 4.92 7.29 -8.92
C GLY A 154 3.40 7.31 -9.22
N ARG A 155 2.63 6.55 -8.45
CA ARG A 155 1.15 6.55 -8.55
C ARG A 155 0.56 7.68 -7.70
N ALA A 156 0.83 8.91 -8.09
CA ALA A 156 0.38 10.11 -7.39
C ALA A 156 -0.61 10.91 -8.24
N PHE A 157 -1.66 11.44 -7.61
CA PHE A 157 -2.63 12.33 -8.25
C PHE A 157 -3.12 13.41 -7.29
N LYS A 158 -3.85 14.40 -7.84
CA LYS A 158 -4.41 15.52 -7.06
C LYS A 158 -5.91 15.41 -6.94
N ILE A 159 -6.41 15.77 -5.76
CA ILE A 159 -7.85 15.96 -5.51
C ILE A 159 -8.10 17.34 -4.92
N VAL A 160 -9.33 17.83 -5.07
CA VAL A 160 -9.82 19.07 -4.45
C VAL A 160 -10.91 18.72 -3.44
N LYS A 161 -10.81 19.27 -2.25
CA LYS A 161 -11.75 19.09 -1.13
C LYS A 161 -12.28 20.43 -0.61
#